data_e7ee9fef52522e2925d6ad5179a2e3c8
#
_entry.id   e7ee9fef52522e2925d6ad5179a2e3c8
#
_cell.length_a   1.000
_cell.length_b   1.000
_cell.length_c   1.000
_cell.angle_alpha   90.00
_cell.angle_beta   90.00
_cell.angle_gamma   90.00
#
_symmetry.space_group_name_H-M   'P 1'
#
loop_
_entity.id
_entity.type
_entity.pdbx_description
1 polymer ?
#
loop_
_entity_poly.entity_id
_entity_poly.type
_entity_poly.pdbx_seq_one_letter_code
_entity_poly.pdbx_strand_id
1 'polypeptide(L)'
;MKVLHLVTTLDVGGAEMHLLQQVRGQHARGVAPTVAYLKGAGALRADFEAAGARVERLGGPAWPLRLASLMRDADVVHTHLLKADAAGAIVATLCGARSKLVASKHNDERALLSPLVSLAHGILGNLPKRTIVLSDHVGRFIAHHGRVAPRRIVRVYYGLDTTAFERAKARRAEHRARLRAELGATEADHVAICIARFAPQKAHDVLLSAFARAREREPRLKLWLAGDDPFGDGRSRAEALARELRLGDAVRFLGIRRDIPELLCAADSFTMASLWEGLGLVFLEAMTMGLPIASTNVSAIPEVVLEGRTGVLVPPGDPGALAAALVRIASDAGLARSAASTGPAWVAERFSIDRMVDETLAVYEQALGVHLAPSAGR
;
A
#
# COMPACT_ATOMS: atom_id res chain seq x y z
N MET A 1 -17.13 16.36 -13.94
CA MET A 1 -17.62 15.76 -12.69
C MET A 1 -16.87 16.33 -11.50
N LYS A 2 -17.57 16.74 -10.44
CA LYS A 2 -16.97 17.23 -9.18
C LYS A 2 -16.94 16.10 -8.16
N VAL A 3 -15.76 15.78 -7.63
CA VAL A 3 -15.59 14.71 -6.63
C VAL A 3 -15.06 15.31 -5.33
N LEU A 4 -15.77 15.07 -4.22
CA LEU A 4 -15.32 15.40 -2.89
C LEU A 4 -14.70 14.16 -2.24
N HIS A 5 -13.40 14.17 -2.00
CA HIS A 5 -12.71 13.19 -1.18
C HIS A 5 -12.67 13.65 0.28
N LEU A 6 -13.13 12.81 1.20
CA LEU A 6 -13.09 13.07 2.64
C LEU A 6 -12.12 12.10 3.29
N VAL A 7 -11.09 12.62 3.94
CA VAL A 7 -10.06 11.84 4.67
C VAL A 7 -9.97 12.26 6.13
N THR A 8 -9.41 11.40 6.97
CA THR A 8 -9.22 11.74 8.38
C THR A 8 -8.07 12.74 8.56
N THR A 9 -6.93 12.48 7.95
CA THR A 9 -5.71 13.31 7.96
C THR A 9 -5.19 13.47 6.54
N LEU A 10 -4.32 14.45 6.35
CA LEU A 10 -3.59 14.65 5.09
C LEU A 10 -2.07 14.62 5.35
N ASP A 11 -1.66 13.70 6.22
CA ASP A 11 -0.26 13.48 6.59
C ASP A 11 0.33 12.31 5.74
N VAL A 12 1.64 12.09 5.82
CA VAL A 12 2.30 11.07 4.98
C VAL A 12 1.91 9.65 5.45
N GLY A 13 1.20 8.93 4.60
CA GLY A 13 0.76 7.56 4.83
C GLY A 13 0.42 6.85 3.51
N GLY A 14 0.34 5.51 3.55
CA GLY A 14 0.07 4.72 2.34
C GLY A 14 -1.28 5.02 1.69
N ALA A 15 -2.32 5.26 2.49
CA ALA A 15 -3.65 5.61 1.98
C ALA A 15 -3.69 7.01 1.37
N GLU A 16 -3.00 7.96 1.99
CA GLU A 16 -2.91 9.34 1.53
C GLU A 16 -2.08 9.44 0.24
N MET A 17 -0.96 8.73 0.16
CA MET A 17 -0.15 8.66 -1.07
C MET A 17 -0.91 8.00 -2.22
N HIS A 18 -1.68 6.94 -1.95
CA HIS A 18 -2.58 6.35 -2.93
C HIS A 18 -3.63 7.37 -3.41
N LEU A 19 -4.30 8.06 -2.47
CA LEU A 19 -5.28 9.08 -2.82
C LEU A 19 -4.67 10.21 -3.66
N LEU A 20 -3.43 10.62 -3.37
CA LEU A 20 -2.72 11.62 -4.18
C LEU A 20 -2.57 11.18 -5.63
N GLN A 21 -2.18 9.93 -5.87
CA GLN A 21 -2.09 9.39 -7.24
C GLN A 21 -3.46 9.30 -7.91
N GLN A 22 -4.49 8.89 -7.15
CA GLN A 22 -5.86 8.85 -7.65
C GLN A 22 -6.37 10.24 -8.06
N VAL A 23 -6.17 11.25 -7.21
CA VAL A 23 -6.56 12.64 -7.47
C VAL A 23 -5.85 13.19 -8.70
N ARG A 24 -4.55 12.97 -8.83
CA ARG A 24 -3.76 13.37 -10.01
C ARG A 24 -4.32 12.74 -11.29
N GLY A 25 -4.58 11.44 -11.27
CA GLY A 25 -5.13 10.72 -12.42
C GLY A 25 -6.57 11.13 -12.76
N GLN A 26 -7.39 11.44 -11.76
CA GLN A 26 -8.74 11.97 -11.94
C GLN A 26 -8.72 13.38 -12.56
N HIS A 27 -7.85 14.25 -12.06
CA HIS A 27 -7.69 15.61 -12.62
C HIS A 27 -7.25 15.56 -14.08
N ALA A 28 -6.31 14.70 -14.43
CA ALA A 28 -5.87 14.48 -15.82
C ALA A 28 -7.01 14.01 -16.75
N ARG A 29 -8.08 13.42 -16.20
CA ARG A 29 -9.30 12.99 -16.92
C ARG A 29 -10.45 14.02 -16.86
N GLY A 30 -10.17 15.26 -16.47
CA GLY A 30 -11.14 16.35 -16.42
C GLY A 30 -12.10 16.29 -15.22
N VAL A 31 -11.80 15.50 -14.19
CA VAL A 31 -12.50 15.54 -12.91
C VAL A 31 -12.02 16.77 -12.12
N ALA A 32 -12.93 17.44 -11.41
CA ALA A 32 -12.61 18.53 -10.49
C ALA A 32 -12.59 17.97 -9.05
N PRO A 33 -11.42 17.57 -8.51
CA PRO A 33 -11.33 16.99 -7.18
C PRO A 33 -11.27 18.07 -6.11
N THR A 34 -12.00 17.85 -5.01
CA THR A 34 -11.85 18.57 -3.75
C THR A 34 -11.44 17.56 -2.68
N VAL A 35 -10.39 17.84 -1.92
CA VAL A 35 -9.94 16.99 -0.81
C VAL A 35 -10.19 17.71 0.50
N ALA A 36 -11.05 17.16 1.34
CA ALA A 36 -11.36 17.67 2.66
C ALA A 36 -10.80 16.76 3.74
N TYR A 37 -10.15 17.31 4.78
CA TYR A 37 -9.60 16.54 5.88
C TYR A 37 -10.04 17.05 7.25
N LEU A 38 -10.24 16.10 8.19
CA LEU A 38 -10.85 16.38 9.50
C LEU A 38 -9.85 16.87 10.54
N LYS A 39 -8.58 16.44 10.48
CA LYS A 39 -7.55 16.75 11.48
C LYS A 39 -6.14 16.62 10.93
N GLY A 40 -5.14 17.01 11.71
CA GLY A 40 -3.73 16.93 11.35
C GLY A 40 -3.19 18.26 10.81
N ALA A 41 -1.89 18.28 10.54
CA ALA A 41 -1.19 19.45 10.00
C ALA A 41 -1.42 19.64 8.51
N GLY A 42 -1.75 18.56 7.78
CA GLY A 42 -1.94 18.61 6.33
C GLY A 42 -0.60 18.66 5.57
N ALA A 43 0.36 17.85 5.97
CA ALA A 43 1.71 17.83 5.40
C ALA A 43 1.72 17.66 3.86
N LEU A 44 0.75 16.93 3.31
CA LEU A 44 0.60 16.69 1.86
C LEU A 44 -0.29 17.73 1.14
N ARG A 45 -0.70 18.82 1.82
CA ARG A 45 -1.59 19.81 1.23
C ARG A 45 -1.08 20.35 -0.11
N ALA A 46 0.18 20.80 -0.14
CA ALA A 46 0.78 21.35 -1.34
C ALA A 46 0.86 20.33 -2.49
N ASP A 47 1.10 19.04 -2.17
CA ASP A 47 1.16 17.98 -3.16
C ASP A 47 -0.22 17.73 -3.80
N PHE A 48 -1.31 17.77 -3.00
CA PHE A 48 -2.67 17.64 -3.50
C PHE A 48 -3.10 18.86 -4.33
N GLU A 49 -2.72 20.07 -3.92
CA GLU A 49 -2.97 21.30 -4.68
C GLU A 49 -2.21 21.26 -6.03
N ALA A 50 -0.95 20.81 -6.03
CA ALA A 50 -0.16 20.60 -7.25
C ALA A 50 -0.73 19.46 -8.14
N ALA A 51 -1.44 18.49 -7.56
CA ALA A 51 -2.17 17.46 -8.30
C ALA A 51 -3.52 17.93 -8.87
N GLY A 52 -3.87 19.22 -8.72
CA GLY A 52 -5.10 19.81 -9.26
C GLY A 52 -6.30 19.76 -8.33
N ALA A 53 -6.13 19.42 -7.06
CA ALA A 53 -7.23 19.41 -6.09
C ALA A 53 -7.41 20.76 -5.39
N ARG A 54 -8.66 21.12 -5.11
CA ARG A 54 -8.98 22.09 -4.07
C ARG A 54 -8.85 21.42 -2.70
N VAL A 55 -8.08 21.96 -1.77
CA VAL A 55 -7.86 21.35 -0.45
C VAL A 55 -8.51 22.17 0.66
N GLU A 56 -9.36 21.50 1.46
CA GLU A 56 -10.15 22.11 2.54
C GLU A 56 -9.87 21.46 3.90
N ARG A 57 -9.44 22.25 4.89
CA ARG A 57 -9.37 21.78 6.28
C ARG A 57 -10.71 21.98 6.96
N LEU A 58 -11.30 20.89 7.45
CA LEU A 58 -12.52 20.91 8.25
C LEU A 58 -12.16 21.03 9.73
N GLY A 59 -12.21 22.24 10.26
CA GLY A 59 -11.90 22.52 11.67
C GLY A 59 -12.94 23.39 12.34
N GLY A 60 -12.87 23.46 13.68
CA GLY A 60 -13.80 24.22 14.51
C GLY A 60 -15.21 23.61 14.59
N PRO A 61 -16.12 24.19 15.39
CA PRO A 61 -17.44 23.60 15.65
C PRO A 61 -18.36 23.54 14.43
N ALA A 62 -18.14 24.39 13.43
CA ALA A 62 -18.96 24.46 12.22
C ALA A 62 -18.52 23.46 11.11
N TRP A 63 -17.56 22.54 11.38
CA TRP A 63 -17.08 21.59 10.38
C TRP A 63 -18.20 20.77 9.72
N PRO A 64 -19.28 20.32 10.41
CA PRO A 64 -20.32 19.53 9.76
C PRO A 64 -21.12 20.35 8.73
N LEU A 65 -21.36 21.64 9.01
CA LEU A 65 -22.06 22.53 8.07
C LEU A 65 -21.20 22.82 6.83
N ARG A 66 -19.89 23.01 7.01
CA ARG A 66 -18.94 23.17 5.89
C ARG A 66 -18.87 21.90 5.04
N LEU A 67 -18.80 20.74 5.69
CA LEU A 67 -18.82 19.46 4.98
C LEU A 67 -20.14 19.25 4.21
N ALA A 68 -21.29 19.57 4.82
CA ALA A 68 -22.59 19.51 4.14
C ALA A 68 -22.68 20.43 2.93
N SER A 69 -22.06 21.63 2.99
CA SER A 69 -21.97 22.52 1.83
C SER A 69 -21.15 21.89 0.70
N LEU A 70 -19.95 21.35 1.01
CA LEU A 70 -19.10 20.68 0.03
C LEU A 70 -19.78 19.46 -0.60
N MET A 71 -20.53 18.68 0.20
CA MET A 71 -21.28 17.53 -0.29
C MET A 71 -22.42 17.89 -1.26
N ARG A 72 -23.08 19.03 -1.03
CA ARG A 72 -24.13 19.51 -1.94
C ARG A 72 -23.57 19.90 -3.31
N ASP A 73 -22.39 20.54 -3.32
CA ASP A 73 -21.73 20.99 -4.53
C ASP A 73 -21.07 19.87 -5.34
N ALA A 74 -20.78 18.73 -4.71
CA ALA A 74 -20.15 17.58 -5.35
C ALA A 74 -21.17 16.69 -6.07
N ASP A 75 -20.76 16.05 -7.17
CA ASP A 75 -21.50 14.99 -7.83
C ASP A 75 -21.29 13.65 -7.11
N VAL A 76 -20.08 13.40 -6.63
CA VAL A 76 -19.69 12.21 -5.85
C VAL A 76 -19.03 12.64 -4.54
N VAL A 77 -19.36 11.97 -3.45
CA VAL A 77 -18.70 12.09 -2.14
C VAL A 77 -17.99 10.76 -1.86
N HIS A 78 -16.66 10.78 -1.85
CA HIS A 78 -15.83 9.61 -1.64
C HIS A 78 -15.10 9.72 -0.30
N THR A 79 -15.45 8.85 0.65
CA THR A 79 -14.85 8.82 1.99
C THR A 79 -13.76 7.78 2.07
N HIS A 80 -12.72 8.04 2.88
CA HIS A 80 -11.55 7.17 3.04
C HIS A 80 -11.25 6.94 4.51
N LEU A 81 -11.13 5.66 4.90
CA LEU A 81 -10.88 5.22 6.27
C LEU A 81 -12.08 5.41 7.23
N LEU A 82 -12.13 4.58 8.27
CA LEU A 82 -13.28 4.40 9.16
C LEU A 82 -13.84 5.69 9.77
N LYS A 83 -12.97 6.61 10.20
CA LYS A 83 -13.42 7.87 10.85
C LYS A 83 -14.06 8.83 9.85
N ALA A 84 -13.46 8.98 8.66
CA ALA A 84 -14.02 9.80 7.60
C ALA A 84 -15.30 9.18 7.03
N ASP A 85 -15.37 7.84 6.94
CA ASP A 85 -16.58 7.14 6.53
C ASP A 85 -17.75 7.41 7.49
N ALA A 86 -17.52 7.30 8.79
CA ALA A 86 -18.56 7.56 9.79
C ALA A 86 -19.04 9.03 9.74
N ALA A 87 -18.09 9.98 9.72
CA ALA A 87 -18.41 11.39 9.61
C ALA A 87 -19.15 11.72 8.32
N GLY A 88 -18.65 11.20 7.19
CA GLY A 88 -19.24 11.38 5.87
C GLY A 88 -20.65 10.79 5.77
N ALA A 89 -20.85 9.57 6.27
CA ALA A 89 -22.14 8.88 6.25
C ALA A 89 -23.20 9.64 7.08
N ILE A 90 -22.84 10.13 8.27
CA ILE A 90 -23.74 10.90 9.11
C ILE A 90 -24.13 12.22 8.44
N VAL A 91 -23.13 13.02 8.00
CA VAL A 91 -23.42 14.33 7.40
C VAL A 91 -24.16 14.19 6.08
N ALA A 92 -23.79 13.22 5.22
CA ALA A 92 -24.49 12.95 3.96
C ALA A 92 -25.96 12.56 4.18
N THR A 93 -26.27 11.82 5.25
CA THR A 93 -27.64 11.47 5.61
C THR A 93 -28.44 12.70 6.03
N LEU A 94 -27.83 13.55 6.87
CA LEU A 94 -28.50 14.76 7.39
C LEU A 94 -28.72 15.82 6.31
N CYS A 95 -27.83 15.94 5.32
CA CYS A 95 -27.94 16.95 4.24
C CYS A 95 -28.56 16.41 2.94
N GLY A 96 -29.05 15.16 2.92
CA GLY A 96 -29.69 14.55 1.73
C GLY A 96 -28.71 14.09 0.63
N ALA A 97 -27.39 14.07 0.90
CA ALA A 97 -26.38 13.69 -0.09
C ALA A 97 -26.02 12.18 -0.11
N ARG A 98 -26.79 11.34 0.58
CA ARG A 98 -26.53 9.90 0.70
C ARG A 98 -26.46 9.17 -0.66
N SER A 99 -27.23 9.60 -1.65
CA SER A 99 -27.20 9.01 -3.00
C SER A 99 -25.88 9.16 -3.73
N LYS A 100 -25.02 10.10 -3.31
CA LYS A 100 -23.71 10.44 -3.90
C LYS A 100 -22.55 9.72 -3.20
N LEU A 101 -22.82 8.97 -2.11
CA LEU A 101 -21.77 8.47 -1.21
C LEU A 101 -21.15 7.16 -1.71
N VAL A 102 -19.83 7.17 -1.82
CA VAL A 102 -18.93 6.03 -2.05
C VAL A 102 -17.91 5.99 -0.90
N ALA A 103 -17.51 4.82 -0.46
CA ALA A 103 -16.49 4.66 0.59
C ALA A 103 -15.31 3.83 0.07
N SER A 104 -14.08 4.07 0.57
CA SER A 104 -12.90 3.22 0.32
C SER A 104 -12.30 2.69 1.60
N LYS A 105 -11.94 1.41 1.57
CA LYS A 105 -11.27 0.68 2.65
C LYS A 105 -9.84 0.34 2.24
N HIS A 106 -8.87 0.81 3.01
CA HIS A 106 -7.45 0.78 2.65
C HIS A 106 -6.63 -0.28 3.39
N ASN A 107 -7.23 -0.99 4.35
CA ASN A 107 -6.58 -2.06 5.12
C ASN A 107 -7.64 -2.89 5.88
N ASP A 108 -7.17 -3.91 6.58
CA ASP A 108 -7.95 -4.61 7.61
C ASP A 108 -8.15 -3.66 8.80
N GLU A 109 -9.27 -2.96 8.82
CA GLU A 109 -9.61 -2.03 9.89
C GLU A 109 -9.89 -2.81 11.18
N ARG A 110 -8.83 -3.19 11.91
CA ARG A 110 -8.89 -4.09 13.08
C ARG A 110 -9.83 -3.60 14.19
N ALA A 111 -10.17 -2.32 14.22
CA ALA A 111 -11.22 -1.81 15.10
C ALA A 111 -12.57 -2.52 14.89
N LEU A 112 -12.82 -3.04 13.68
CA LEU A 112 -14.04 -3.82 13.35
C LEU A 112 -14.07 -5.21 13.98
N LEU A 113 -12.99 -5.68 14.58
CA LEU A 113 -12.99 -6.90 15.40
C LEU A 113 -13.74 -6.70 16.73
N SER A 114 -13.91 -5.45 17.19
CA SER A 114 -14.77 -5.14 18.31
C SER A 114 -16.25 -5.29 17.92
N PRO A 115 -17.06 -6.08 18.66
CA PRO A 115 -18.47 -6.31 18.32
C PRO A 115 -19.30 -5.02 18.25
N LEU A 116 -19.03 -4.06 19.15
CA LEU A 116 -19.74 -2.77 19.17
C LEU A 116 -19.40 -1.92 17.94
N VAL A 117 -18.12 -1.84 17.57
CA VAL A 117 -17.66 -1.11 16.39
C VAL A 117 -18.21 -1.76 15.12
N SER A 118 -18.17 -3.10 15.04
CA SER A 118 -18.74 -3.90 13.94
C SER A 118 -20.22 -3.63 13.77
N LEU A 119 -21.00 -3.62 14.88
CA LEU A 119 -22.44 -3.36 14.82
C LEU A 119 -22.73 -1.92 14.33
N ALA A 120 -22.08 -0.93 14.88
CA ALA A 120 -22.21 0.46 14.46
C ALA A 120 -21.81 0.64 12.98
N HIS A 121 -20.71 0.03 12.57
CA HIS A 121 -20.27 0.04 11.18
C HIS A 121 -21.27 -0.70 10.24
N GLY A 122 -21.92 -1.76 10.72
CA GLY A 122 -22.94 -2.46 9.95
C GLY A 122 -24.11 -1.57 9.52
N ILE A 123 -24.41 -0.51 10.30
CA ILE A 123 -25.38 0.52 9.94
C ILE A 123 -24.76 1.55 9.00
N LEU A 124 -23.68 2.22 9.43
CA LEU A 124 -23.07 3.32 8.70
C LEU A 124 -22.37 2.87 7.41
N GLY A 125 -21.71 1.72 7.40
CA GLY A 125 -20.99 1.17 6.26
C GLY A 125 -21.89 0.65 5.13
N ASN A 126 -23.22 0.51 5.38
CA ASN A 126 -24.21 0.20 4.34
C ASN A 126 -24.94 1.45 3.82
N LEU A 127 -24.59 2.65 4.25
CA LEU A 127 -25.12 3.90 3.69
C LEU A 127 -24.49 4.23 2.32
N PRO A 128 -23.19 4.05 2.06
CA PRO A 128 -22.63 4.26 0.73
C PRO A 128 -23.27 3.36 -0.34
N LYS A 129 -23.42 3.88 -1.54
CA LYS A 129 -23.91 3.11 -2.71
C LYS A 129 -22.96 1.99 -3.08
N ARG A 130 -21.65 2.27 -3.02
CA ARG A 130 -20.54 1.33 -3.27
C ARG A 130 -19.47 1.50 -2.21
N THR A 131 -18.79 0.41 -1.91
CA THR A 131 -17.59 0.39 -1.05
C THR A 131 -16.45 -0.20 -1.86
N ILE A 132 -15.48 0.62 -2.19
CA ILE A 132 -14.25 0.23 -2.85
C ILE A 132 -13.33 -0.42 -1.82
N VAL A 133 -12.76 -1.56 -2.18
CA VAL A 133 -11.75 -2.27 -1.40
C VAL A 133 -10.51 -2.52 -2.25
N LEU A 134 -9.33 -2.43 -1.66
CA LEU A 134 -8.07 -2.51 -2.39
C LEU A 134 -7.62 -3.97 -2.69
N SER A 135 -8.34 -4.97 -2.15
CA SER A 135 -8.06 -6.39 -2.38
C SER A 135 -9.29 -7.24 -2.08
N ASP A 136 -9.33 -8.46 -2.61
CA ASP A 136 -10.39 -9.42 -2.29
C ASP A 136 -10.36 -9.83 -0.81
N HIS A 137 -9.14 -9.89 -0.22
CA HIS A 137 -8.97 -10.12 1.22
C HIS A 137 -9.68 -9.04 2.05
N VAL A 138 -9.39 -7.75 1.78
CA VAL A 138 -10.05 -6.64 2.49
C VAL A 138 -11.57 -6.66 2.22
N GLY A 139 -11.99 -7.04 1.02
CA GLY A 139 -13.41 -7.23 0.71
C GLY A 139 -14.10 -8.26 1.59
N ARG A 140 -13.48 -9.44 1.76
CA ARG A 140 -14.00 -10.50 2.67
C ARG A 140 -13.99 -10.03 4.13
N PHE A 141 -12.91 -9.36 4.56
CA PHE A 141 -12.80 -8.81 5.91
C PHE A 141 -13.92 -7.80 6.21
N ILE A 142 -14.17 -6.86 5.32
CA ILE A 142 -15.20 -5.82 5.46
C ILE A 142 -16.61 -6.40 5.37
N ALA A 143 -16.83 -7.40 4.52
CA ALA A 143 -18.11 -8.09 4.48
C ALA A 143 -18.43 -8.80 5.80
N HIS A 144 -17.44 -9.48 6.38
CA HIS A 144 -17.61 -10.29 7.60
C HIS A 144 -17.61 -9.42 8.86
N HIS A 145 -16.51 -8.69 9.10
CA HIS A 145 -16.32 -7.91 10.32
C HIS A 145 -16.95 -6.52 10.25
N GLY A 146 -16.98 -5.91 9.07
CA GLY A 146 -17.60 -4.61 8.83
C GLY A 146 -19.10 -4.68 8.55
N ARG A 147 -19.66 -5.90 8.35
CA ARG A 147 -21.08 -6.15 8.04
C ARG A 147 -21.57 -5.37 6.81
N VAL A 148 -20.71 -5.09 5.85
CA VAL A 148 -21.08 -4.45 4.59
C VAL A 148 -21.64 -5.51 3.64
N ALA A 149 -22.80 -5.23 3.02
CA ALA A 149 -23.42 -6.15 2.09
C ALA A 149 -22.49 -6.43 0.89
N PRO A 150 -22.18 -7.71 0.56
CA PRO A 150 -21.24 -8.06 -0.52
C PRO A 150 -21.55 -7.40 -1.88
N ARG A 151 -22.83 -7.21 -2.23
CA ARG A 151 -23.26 -6.55 -3.47
C ARG A 151 -22.84 -5.07 -3.58
N ARG A 152 -22.42 -4.46 -2.48
CA ARG A 152 -21.92 -3.07 -2.44
C ARG A 152 -20.42 -3.00 -2.58
N ILE A 153 -19.71 -4.10 -2.35
CA ILE A 153 -18.25 -4.16 -2.35
C ILE A 153 -17.77 -4.32 -3.79
N VAL A 154 -16.84 -3.45 -4.18
CA VAL A 154 -16.17 -3.49 -5.49
C VAL A 154 -14.67 -3.40 -5.23
N ARG A 155 -13.92 -4.35 -5.80
CA ARG A 155 -12.46 -4.31 -5.69
C ARG A 155 -11.89 -3.39 -6.77
N VAL A 156 -11.03 -2.45 -6.34
CA VAL A 156 -10.16 -1.64 -7.20
C VAL A 156 -8.77 -1.69 -6.59
N TYR A 157 -7.82 -2.31 -7.26
CA TYR A 157 -6.44 -2.37 -6.78
C TYR A 157 -5.79 -0.99 -6.77
N TYR A 158 -4.81 -0.82 -5.89
CA TYR A 158 -3.94 0.36 -5.96
C TYR A 158 -3.14 0.39 -7.25
N GLY A 159 -2.96 1.58 -7.80
CA GLY A 159 -2.02 1.84 -8.87
C GLY A 159 -0.65 2.24 -8.33
N LEU A 160 0.40 1.81 -9.01
CA LEU A 160 1.77 2.22 -8.78
C LEU A 160 2.24 3.13 -9.92
N ASP A 161 2.83 4.28 -9.58
CA ASP A 161 3.62 5.08 -10.52
C ASP A 161 5.00 4.46 -10.69
N THR A 162 5.23 3.85 -11.83
CA THR A 162 6.49 3.16 -12.13
C THR A 162 7.57 4.08 -12.69
N THR A 163 7.29 5.36 -12.91
CA THR A 163 8.18 6.31 -13.59
C THR A 163 9.56 6.42 -12.92
N ALA A 164 9.60 6.53 -11.59
CA ALA A 164 10.86 6.62 -10.85
C ALA A 164 11.65 5.30 -10.93
N PHE A 165 10.95 4.16 -10.89
CA PHE A 165 11.54 2.82 -10.99
C PHE A 165 12.13 2.57 -12.38
N GLU A 166 11.45 2.96 -13.44
CA GLU A 166 11.97 2.82 -14.81
C GLU A 166 13.20 3.71 -15.04
N ARG A 167 13.22 4.94 -14.50
CA ARG A 167 14.42 5.80 -14.53
C ARG A 167 15.60 5.17 -13.80
N ALA A 168 15.39 4.64 -12.59
CA ALA A 168 16.44 3.96 -11.84
C ALA A 168 16.92 2.71 -12.56
N LYS A 169 16.03 1.93 -13.15
CA LYS A 169 16.32 0.71 -13.90
C LYS A 169 17.20 0.98 -15.13
N ALA A 170 17.01 2.11 -15.82
CA ALA A 170 17.87 2.53 -16.92
C ALA A 170 19.33 2.75 -16.50
N ARG A 171 19.60 3.01 -15.22
CA ARG A 171 20.95 3.20 -14.63
C ARG A 171 21.28 2.11 -13.61
N ARG A 172 20.69 0.93 -13.73
CA ARG A 172 20.78 -0.15 -12.74
C ARG A 172 22.22 -0.50 -12.36
N ALA A 173 23.10 -0.67 -13.35
CA ALA A 173 24.49 -1.05 -13.09
C ALA A 173 25.23 -0.02 -12.23
N GLU A 174 25.01 1.26 -12.49
CA GLU A 174 25.62 2.36 -11.75
C GLU A 174 25.11 2.40 -10.29
N HIS A 175 23.78 2.35 -10.12
CA HIS A 175 23.18 2.33 -8.77
C HIS A 175 23.61 1.11 -7.97
N ARG A 176 23.67 -0.06 -8.63
CA ARG A 176 24.12 -1.31 -8.01
C ARG A 176 25.57 -1.21 -7.54
N ALA A 177 26.48 -0.81 -8.39
CA ALA A 177 27.91 -0.70 -8.02
C ALA A 177 28.11 0.30 -6.86
N ARG A 178 27.50 1.49 -6.96
CA ARG A 178 27.61 2.53 -5.93
C ARG A 178 27.04 2.09 -4.58
N LEU A 179 25.80 1.61 -4.56
CA LEU A 179 25.10 1.28 -3.31
C LEU A 179 25.67 0.01 -2.65
N ARG A 180 26.13 -0.97 -3.43
CA ARG A 180 26.79 -2.14 -2.87
C ARG A 180 28.11 -1.76 -2.20
N ALA A 181 28.91 -0.91 -2.83
CA ALA A 181 30.16 -0.39 -2.21
C ALA A 181 29.83 0.41 -0.94
N GLU A 182 28.84 1.31 -0.96
CA GLU A 182 28.40 2.12 0.18
C GLU A 182 27.94 1.25 1.36
N LEU A 183 27.16 0.19 1.07
CA LEU A 183 26.48 -0.62 2.08
C LEU A 183 27.24 -1.92 2.43
N GLY A 184 28.46 -2.09 1.93
CA GLY A 184 29.34 -3.20 2.29
C GLY A 184 28.90 -4.56 1.70
N ALA A 185 28.38 -4.56 0.47
CA ALA A 185 28.10 -5.77 -0.30
C ALA A 185 28.98 -5.83 -1.55
N THR A 186 29.35 -7.04 -1.95
CA THR A 186 30.11 -7.33 -3.16
C THR A 186 29.19 -7.95 -4.23
N GLU A 187 29.70 -8.11 -5.47
CA GLU A 187 28.94 -8.82 -6.51
C GLU A 187 28.75 -10.31 -6.22
N ALA A 188 29.60 -10.90 -5.34
CA ALA A 188 29.45 -12.28 -4.91
C ALA A 188 28.35 -12.47 -3.85
N ASP A 189 27.89 -11.40 -3.20
CA ASP A 189 26.85 -11.45 -2.18
C ASP A 189 25.46 -11.48 -2.83
N HIS A 190 24.51 -12.20 -2.22
CA HIS A 190 23.09 -12.11 -2.52
C HIS A 190 22.41 -11.18 -1.51
N VAL A 191 21.96 -10.03 -1.98
CA VAL A 191 21.34 -9.00 -1.15
C VAL A 191 19.82 -9.15 -1.17
N ALA A 192 19.24 -9.59 -0.05
CA ALA A 192 17.82 -9.48 0.22
C ALA A 192 17.51 -8.12 0.86
N ILE A 193 16.48 -7.42 0.39
CA ILE A 193 16.05 -6.14 0.97
C ILE A 193 14.64 -6.25 1.54
N CYS A 194 14.44 -5.64 2.72
CA CYS A 194 13.13 -5.42 3.32
C CYS A 194 12.91 -3.91 3.46
N ILE A 195 11.80 -3.43 2.92
CA ILE A 195 11.39 -2.01 3.01
C ILE A 195 10.09 -1.96 3.80
N ALA A 196 10.20 -1.68 5.10
CA ALA A 196 9.05 -1.72 5.98
C ALA A 196 9.31 -0.92 7.27
N ARG A 197 8.26 -0.30 7.81
CA ARG A 197 8.33 0.32 9.15
C ARG A 197 8.64 -0.73 10.21
N PHE A 198 9.42 -0.37 11.22
CA PHE A 198 9.67 -1.23 12.38
C PHE A 198 8.44 -1.26 13.28
N ALA A 199 7.46 -2.05 12.89
CA ALA A 199 6.18 -2.21 13.57
C ALA A 199 5.88 -3.70 13.79
N PRO A 200 5.13 -4.09 14.84
CA PRO A 200 4.78 -5.49 15.13
C PRO A 200 4.16 -6.22 13.93
N GLN A 201 3.38 -5.51 13.13
CA GLN A 201 2.78 -6.01 11.89
C GLN A 201 3.81 -6.63 10.93
N LYS A 202 5.02 -6.07 10.86
CA LYS A 202 6.06 -6.44 9.89
C LYS A 202 6.97 -7.57 10.37
N ALA A 203 6.87 -7.95 11.65
CA ALA A 203 7.54 -9.10 12.26
C ALA A 203 9.04 -9.20 11.90
N HIS A 204 9.79 -8.13 12.13
CA HIS A 204 11.24 -8.11 11.86
C HIS A 204 12.01 -9.15 12.68
N ASP A 205 11.48 -9.55 13.83
CA ASP A 205 11.99 -10.64 14.67
C ASP A 205 11.94 -12.00 13.93
N VAL A 206 10.82 -12.31 13.29
CA VAL A 206 10.66 -13.51 12.45
C VAL A 206 11.61 -13.44 11.26
N LEU A 207 11.72 -12.28 10.60
CA LEU A 207 12.62 -12.09 9.46
C LEU A 207 14.09 -12.29 9.84
N LEU A 208 14.56 -11.69 10.94
CA LEU A 208 15.93 -11.83 11.41
C LEU A 208 16.25 -13.26 11.83
N SER A 209 15.31 -13.94 12.52
CA SER A 209 15.46 -15.35 12.90
C SER A 209 15.51 -16.28 11.66
N ALA A 210 14.71 -15.99 10.64
CA ALA A 210 14.73 -16.70 9.36
C ALA A 210 16.05 -16.44 8.62
N PHE A 211 16.50 -15.23 8.58
CA PHE A 211 17.75 -14.82 7.92
C PHE A 211 18.96 -15.50 8.57
N ALA A 212 19.03 -15.57 9.92
CA ALA A 212 20.08 -16.28 10.62
C ALA A 212 20.19 -17.74 10.16
N ARG A 213 19.06 -18.47 10.13
CA ARG A 213 18.97 -19.87 9.67
C ARG A 213 19.32 -20.02 8.18
N ALA A 214 18.89 -19.07 7.36
CA ALA A 214 19.19 -19.09 5.91
C ALA A 214 20.69 -18.97 5.67
N ARG A 215 21.41 -18.15 6.44
CA ARG A 215 22.85 -17.95 6.31
C ARG A 215 23.70 -19.17 6.68
N GLU A 216 23.20 -20.08 7.49
CA GLU A 216 23.88 -21.37 7.74
C GLU A 216 24.05 -22.18 6.45
N ARG A 217 23.11 -22.02 5.50
CA ARG A 217 23.11 -22.75 4.23
C ARG A 217 23.63 -21.90 3.06
N GLU A 218 23.45 -20.58 3.12
CA GLU A 218 23.91 -19.62 2.12
C GLU A 218 24.66 -18.46 2.81
N PRO A 219 25.94 -18.61 3.13
CA PRO A 219 26.72 -17.62 3.89
C PRO A 219 26.89 -16.27 3.21
N ARG A 220 26.68 -16.20 1.87
CA ARG A 220 26.77 -14.94 1.08
C ARG A 220 25.51 -14.09 1.15
N LEU A 221 24.45 -14.54 1.85
CA LEU A 221 23.27 -13.73 2.07
C LEU A 221 23.58 -12.48 2.88
N LYS A 222 23.12 -11.34 2.41
CA LYS A 222 23.07 -10.05 3.10
C LYS A 222 21.62 -9.60 3.23
N LEU A 223 21.29 -8.88 4.30
CA LEU A 223 19.97 -8.33 4.53
C LEU A 223 20.04 -6.83 4.75
N TRP A 224 19.34 -6.08 3.93
CA TRP A 224 19.16 -4.64 4.11
C TRP A 224 17.76 -4.34 4.62
N LEU A 225 17.67 -3.55 5.70
CA LEU A 225 16.41 -3.16 6.35
C LEU A 225 16.24 -1.65 6.26
N ALA A 226 15.31 -1.20 5.43
CA ALA A 226 14.97 0.21 5.28
C ALA A 226 13.57 0.49 5.83
N GLY A 227 13.42 1.54 6.61
CA GLY A 227 12.13 1.98 7.12
C GLY A 227 12.20 2.88 8.33
N ASP A 228 11.05 3.44 8.67
CA ASP A 228 10.80 4.27 9.84
C ASP A 228 10.49 3.43 11.08
N ASP A 229 10.68 4.02 12.25
CA ASP A 229 10.29 3.46 13.56
C ASP A 229 9.26 4.36 14.26
N PRO A 230 7.98 4.28 13.86
CA PRO A 230 6.96 5.18 14.36
C PRO A 230 6.60 4.95 15.84
N PHE A 231 7.05 3.84 16.43
CA PHE A 231 6.81 3.50 17.84
C PHE A 231 8.05 3.73 18.70
N GLY A 232 9.22 4.00 18.09
CA GLY A 232 10.46 4.41 18.76
C GLY A 232 11.29 3.29 19.37
N ASP A 233 10.81 2.03 19.38
CA ASP A 233 11.49 0.89 19.98
C ASP A 233 11.61 -0.34 19.05
N GLY A 234 10.92 -0.34 17.93
CA GLY A 234 10.91 -1.46 17.00
C GLY A 234 12.26 -1.71 16.36
N ARG A 235 12.93 -0.64 15.94
CA ARG A 235 14.28 -0.72 15.37
C ARG A 235 15.30 -1.18 16.40
N SER A 236 15.31 -0.60 17.60
CA SER A 236 16.27 -0.96 18.66
C SER A 236 16.14 -2.42 19.09
N ARG A 237 14.91 -2.96 19.16
CA ARG A 237 14.65 -4.39 19.38
C ARG A 237 15.20 -5.26 18.25
N ALA A 238 14.98 -4.87 17.01
CA ALA A 238 15.50 -5.61 15.85
C ALA A 238 17.04 -5.60 15.83
N GLU A 239 17.70 -4.48 16.14
CA GLU A 239 19.15 -4.37 16.27
C GLU A 239 19.69 -5.22 17.42
N ALA A 240 19.00 -5.27 18.57
CA ALA A 240 19.36 -6.14 19.71
C ALA A 240 19.30 -7.62 19.31
N LEU A 241 18.23 -8.04 18.66
CA LEU A 241 18.08 -9.41 18.17
C LEU A 241 19.16 -9.77 17.13
N ALA A 242 19.48 -8.85 16.21
CA ALA A 242 20.54 -9.09 15.22
C ALA A 242 21.92 -9.30 15.89
N ARG A 243 22.20 -8.60 17.01
CA ARG A 243 23.42 -8.83 17.82
C ARG A 243 23.38 -10.17 18.53
N GLU A 244 22.25 -10.54 19.14
CA GLU A 244 22.06 -11.84 19.80
C GLU A 244 22.27 -13.00 18.82
N LEU A 245 21.72 -12.88 17.61
CA LEU A 245 21.88 -13.85 16.52
C LEU A 245 23.26 -13.76 15.83
N ARG A 246 24.16 -12.88 16.28
CA ARG A 246 25.54 -12.68 15.77
C ARG A 246 25.58 -12.44 14.26
N LEU A 247 24.65 -11.65 13.73
CA LEU A 247 24.53 -11.41 12.29
C LEU A 247 25.57 -10.40 11.75
N GLY A 248 26.15 -9.56 12.63
CA GLY A 248 27.24 -8.65 12.29
C GLY A 248 26.97 -7.83 11.02
N ASP A 249 27.96 -7.77 10.14
CA ASP A 249 27.90 -7.02 8.87
C ASP A 249 27.00 -7.65 7.79
N ALA A 250 26.39 -8.79 8.07
CA ALA A 250 25.42 -9.39 7.14
C ALA A 250 24.07 -8.67 7.14
N VAL A 251 23.77 -7.88 8.18
CA VAL A 251 22.55 -7.07 8.27
C VAL A 251 22.90 -5.59 8.32
N ARG A 252 22.24 -4.79 7.52
CA ARG A 252 22.35 -3.33 7.51
C ARG A 252 21.01 -2.68 7.79
N PHE A 253 20.94 -1.84 8.83
CA PHE A 253 19.79 -1.02 9.18
C PHE A 253 19.96 0.36 8.55
N LEU A 254 19.18 0.63 7.49
CA LEU A 254 19.37 1.81 6.65
C LEU A 254 18.60 3.04 7.13
N GLY A 255 17.64 2.87 8.08
CA GLY A 255 16.75 3.93 8.49
C GLY A 255 15.76 4.32 7.37
N ILE A 256 15.27 5.55 7.43
CA ILE A 256 14.40 6.11 6.39
C ILE A 256 15.24 6.41 5.14
N ARG A 257 14.82 5.84 4.00
CA ARG A 257 15.45 6.07 2.69
C ARG A 257 14.42 6.69 1.75
N ARG A 258 14.88 7.55 0.86
CA ARG A 258 14.07 8.18 -0.20
C ARG A 258 14.43 7.68 -1.59
N ASP A 259 15.55 6.99 -1.71
CA ASP A 259 16.10 6.39 -2.92
C ASP A 259 15.72 4.91 -3.04
N ILE A 260 14.45 4.60 -2.81
CA ILE A 260 13.93 3.23 -2.84
C ILE A 260 14.15 2.57 -4.23
N PRO A 261 13.86 3.24 -5.37
CA PRO A 261 14.11 2.65 -6.68
C PRO A 261 15.58 2.25 -6.89
N GLU A 262 16.53 3.09 -6.44
CA GLU A 262 17.96 2.83 -6.55
C GLU A 262 18.39 1.67 -5.63
N LEU A 263 17.87 1.61 -4.41
CA LEU A 263 18.13 0.49 -3.48
C LEU A 263 17.65 -0.85 -4.06
N LEU A 264 16.47 -0.86 -4.70
CA LEU A 264 15.94 -2.05 -5.36
C LEU A 264 16.78 -2.43 -6.60
N CYS A 265 17.45 -1.48 -7.29
CA CYS A 265 18.44 -1.79 -8.31
C CYS A 265 19.64 -2.57 -7.77
N ALA A 266 20.05 -2.31 -6.54
CA ALA A 266 21.22 -2.90 -5.92
C ALA A 266 20.94 -4.25 -5.23
N ALA A 267 19.68 -4.54 -4.93
CA ALA A 267 19.24 -5.80 -4.34
C ALA A 267 19.09 -6.92 -5.39
N ASP A 268 19.11 -8.18 -4.93
CA ASP A 268 18.88 -9.38 -5.71
C ASP A 268 17.51 -10.00 -5.44
N SER A 269 16.93 -9.74 -4.27
CA SER A 269 15.61 -10.22 -3.88
C SER A 269 14.96 -9.27 -2.88
N PHE A 270 13.64 -9.38 -2.77
CA PHE A 270 12.83 -8.67 -1.76
C PHE A 270 12.31 -9.67 -0.73
N THR A 271 12.26 -9.26 0.55
CA THR A 271 11.71 -10.12 1.61
C THR A 271 10.91 -9.32 2.63
N MET A 272 9.83 -9.90 3.16
CA MET A 272 9.04 -9.34 4.25
C MET A 272 8.27 -10.44 4.99
N ALA A 273 8.27 -10.40 6.32
CA ALA A 273 7.64 -11.41 7.20
C ALA A 273 6.29 -10.98 7.77
N SER A 274 5.55 -10.12 7.08
CA SER A 274 4.33 -9.49 7.61
C SER A 274 3.32 -10.49 8.16
N LEU A 275 2.68 -10.10 9.27
CA LEU A 275 1.56 -10.84 9.88
C LEU A 275 0.21 -10.48 9.25
N TRP A 276 0.09 -9.31 8.66
CA TRP A 276 -1.07 -8.85 7.87
C TRP A 276 -0.68 -7.66 6.98
N GLU A 277 -1.39 -7.53 5.83
CA GLU A 277 -1.21 -6.45 4.85
C GLU A 277 -2.54 -6.01 4.25
N GLY A 278 -2.62 -4.73 3.87
CA GLY A 278 -3.70 -4.27 3.00
C GLY A 278 -3.50 -4.80 1.57
N LEU A 279 -2.52 -4.25 0.86
CA LEU A 279 -2.03 -4.75 -0.43
C LEU A 279 -0.51 -4.89 -0.42
N GLY A 280 0.20 -3.92 0.24
CA GLY A 280 1.66 -3.89 0.28
C GLY A 280 2.27 -3.34 -1.01
N LEU A 281 2.17 -2.01 -1.22
CA LEU A 281 2.72 -1.35 -2.42
C LEU A 281 4.18 -1.69 -2.68
N VAL A 282 4.96 -1.91 -1.62
CA VAL A 282 6.38 -2.26 -1.70
C VAL A 282 6.63 -3.58 -2.45
N PHE A 283 5.67 -4.52 -2.47
CA PHE A 283 5.75 -5.71 -3.31
C PHE A 283 5.64 -5.36 -4.79
N LEU A 284 4.75 -4.42 -5.15
CA LEU A 284 4.63 -3.92 -6.52
C LEU A 284 5.89 -3.20 -6.96
N GLU A 285 6.52 -2.42 -6.07
CA GLU A 285 7.79 -1.74 -6.29
C GLU A 285 8.91 -2.76 -6.59
N ALA A 286 9.05 -3.79 -5.75
CA ALA A 286 10.03 -4.85 -5.94
C ALA A 286 9.78 -5.64 -7.24
N MET A 287 8.51 -5.95 -7.55
CA MET A 287 8.12 -6.65 -8.77
C MET A 287 8.37 -5.81 -10.03
N THR A 288 8.16 -4.49 -9.97
CA THR A 288 8.52 -3.57 -11.06
C THR A 288 10.00 -3.64 -11.38
N MET A 289 10.84 -3.82 -10.37
CA MET A 289 12.28 -4.01 -10.53
C MET A 289 12.68 -5.44 -10.91
N GLY A 290 11.71 -6.35 -11.02
CA GLY A 290 11.93 -7.75 -11.39
C GLY A 290 12.57 -8.58 -10.30
N LEU A 291 12.49 -8.19 -9.03
CA LEU A 291 13.06 -8.93 -7.91
C LEU A 291 12.16 -10.10 -7.52
N PRO A 292 12.72 -11.31 -7.32
CA PRO A 292 11.98 -12.41 -6.70
C PRO A 292 11.70 -12.10 -5.22
N ILE A 293 10.55 -12.56 -4.74
CA ILE A 293 10.02 -12.21 -3.42
C ILE A 293 9.95 -13.43 -2.50
N ALA A 294 10.53 -13.34 -1.28
CA ALA A 294 10.24 -14.25 -0.18
C ALA A 294 9.33 -13.56 0.82
N SER A 295 8.11 -14.03 1.01
CA SER A 295 7.18 -13.40 1.94
C SER A 295 6.17 -14.38 2.52
N THR A 296 5.33 -13.86 3.41
CA THR A 296 4.27 -14.63 4.07
C THR A 296 3.00 -14.70 3.23
N ASN A 297 2.29 -15.82 3.32
CA ASN A 297 1.00 -16.04 2.67
C ASN A 297 -0.14 -15.49 3.55
N VAL A 298 -0.20 -14.16 3.69
CA VAL A 298 -1.21 -13.49 4.52
C VAL A 298 -1.94 -12.40 3.76
N SER A 299 -3.16 -12.14 4.16
CA SER A 299 -3.98 -11.02 3.69
C SER A 299 -4.02 -10.95 2.17
N ALA A 300 -3.62 -9.80 1.58
CA ALA A 300 -3.62 -9.62 0.13
C ALA A 300 -2.30 -9.98 -0.56
N ILE A 301 -1.27 -10.43 0.16
CA ILE A 301 0.02 -10.77 -0.47
C ILE A 301 -0.13 -11.81 -1.58
N PRO A 302 -0.94 -12.89 -1.46
CA PRO A 302 -1.17 -13.84 -2.54
C PRO A 302 -1.91 -13.28 -3.76
N GLU A 303 -2.55 -12.11 -3.63
CA GLU A 303 -3.20 -11.45 -4.77
C GLU A 303 -2.18 -10.65 -5.61
N VAL A 304 -1.02 -10.34 -5.02
CA VAL A 304 0.08 -9.58 -5.63
C VAL A 304 1.21 -10.49 -6.08
N VAL A 305 1.74 -11.31 -5.17
CA VAL A 305 2.88 -12.19 -5.42
C VAL A 305 2.38 -13.52 -6.00
N LEU A 306 2.84 -13.86 -7.20
CA LEU A 306 2.48 -15.10 -7.89
C LEU A 306 3.42 -16.22 -7.43
N GLU A 307 2.89 -17.17 -6.62
CA GLU A 307 3.65 -18.31 -6.11
C GLU A 307 4.37 -19.08 -7.22
N GLY A 308 5.66 -19.35 -7.02
CA GLY A 308 6.51 -20.08 -7.97
C GLY A 308 6.86 -19.31 -9.25
N ARG A 309 6.34 -18.10 -9.46
CA ARG A 309 6.60 -17.27 -10.65
C ARG A 309 7.31 -15.96 -10.29
N THR A 310 6.79 -15.21 -9.32
CA THR A 310 7.40 -13.94 -8.86
C THR A 310 7.92 -14.06 -7.44
N GLY A 311 7.67 -15.15 -6.74
CA GLY A 311 8.17 -15.35 -5.39
C GLY A 311 7.77 -16.67 -4.77
N VAL A 312 8.10 -16.81 -3.49
CA VAL A 312 7.78 -17.94 -2.61
C VAL A 312 7.03 -17.40 -1.40
N LEU A 313 5.84 -17.93 -1.15
CA LEU A 313 4.98 -17.56 -0.04
C LEU A 313 4.97 -18.66 1.03
N VAL A 314 5.17 -18.27 2.29
CA VAL A 314 5.26 -19.18 3.44
C VAL A 314 4.25 -18.84 4.53
N PRO A 315 3.94 -19.75 5.46
CA PRO A 315 3.08 -19.43 6.61
C PRO A 315 3.65 -18.26 7.43
N PRO A 316 2.78 -17.37 7.98
CA PRO A 316 3.22 -16.29 8.85
C PRO A 316 3.76 -16.83 10.17
N GLY A 317 4.73 -16.12 10.77
CA GLY A 317 5.31 -16.52 12.07
C GLY A 317 6.20 -17.77 12.01
N ASP A 318 6.53 -18.28 10.83
CA ASP A 318 7.41 -19.45 10.65
C ASP A 318 8.79 -19.03 10.10
N PRO A 319 9.79 -18.81 10.98
CA PRO A 319 11.12 -18.45 10.54
C PRO A 319 11.85 -19.59 9.80
N GLY A 320 11.46 -20.86 10.02
CA GLY A 320 12.04 -22.00 9.29
C GLY A 320 11.61 -22.04 7.84
N ALA A 321 10.31 -21.89 7.59
CA ALA A 321 9.76 -21.82 6.23
C ALA A 321 10.29 -20.59 5.47
N LEU A 322 10.38 -19.43 6.14
CA LEU A 322 10.93 -18.22 5.50
C LEU A 322 12.43 -18.35 5.20
N ALA A 323 13.19 -19.02 6.07
CA ALA A 323 14.60 -19.34 5.81
C ALA A 323 14.76 -20.22 4.55
N ALA A 324 13.94 -21.25 4.42
CA ALA A 324 13.94 -22.11 3.22
C ALA A 324 13.60 -21.31 1.95
N ALA A 325 12.63 -20.39 2.03
CA ALA A 325 12.27 -19.50 0.93
C ALA A 325 13.44 -18.57 0.54
N LEU A 326 14.13 -17.97 1.51
CA LEU A 326 15.30 -17.11 1.27
C LEU A 326 16.43 -17.89 0.56
N VAL A 327 16.74 -19.10 1.03
CA VAL A 327 17.74 -19.97 0.39
C VAL A 327 17.32 -20.33 -1.03
N ARG A 328 16.06 -20.73 -1.23
CA ARG A 328 15.54 -21.06 -2.56
C ARG A 328 15.67 -19.87 -3.53
N ILE A 329 15.28 -18.66 -3.11
CA ILE A 329 15.37 -17.47 -3.96
C ILE A 329 16.82 -17.15 -4.30
N ALA A 330 17.76 -17.34 -3.37
CA ALA A 330 19.17 -17.07 -3.60
C ALA A 330 19.82 -18.08 -4.58
N SER A 331 19.30 -19.31 -4.67
CA SER A 331 19.89 -20.40 -5.47
C SER A 331 19.12 -20.73 -6.75
N ASP A 332 17.83 -20.37 -6.86
CA ASP A 332 16.97 -20.71 -8.01
C ASP A 332 17.03 -19.66 -9.11
N ALA A 333 17.99 -19.81 -10.02
CA ALA A 333 18.10 -18.93 -11.19
C ALA A 333 16.88 -18.98 -12.12
N GLY A 334 16.09 -20.05 -12.10
CA GLY A 334 14.84 -20.17 -12.86
C GLY A 334 13.79 -19.23 -12.32
N LEU A 335 13.60 -19.23 -11.00
CA LEU A 335 12.68 -18.32 -10.31
C LEU A 335 13.11 -16.85 -10.49
N ALA A 336 14.41 -16.56 -10.41
CA ALA A 336 14.91 -15.20 -10.62
C ALA A 336 14.58 -14.69 -12.05
N ARG A 337 14.81 -15.51 -13.09
CA ARG A 337 14.44 -15.16 -14.47
C ARG A 337 12.92 -15.01 -14.64
N SER A 338 12.13 -15.89 -14.04
CA SER A 338 10.67 -15.82 -14.07
C SER A 338 10.17 -14.53 -13.41
N ALA A 339 10.69 -14.16 -12.24
CA ALA A 339 10.34 -12.93 -11.55
C ALA A 339 10.71 -11.69 -12.36
N ALA A 340 11.90 -11.68 -12.98
CA ALA A 340 12.40 -10.57 -13.79
C ALA A 340 11.53 -10.28 -15.03
N SER A 341 10.91 -11.30 -15.63
CA SER A 341 10.01 -11.14 -16.79
C SER A 341 8.55 -10.96 -16.37
N THR A 342 8.06 -11.76 -15.44
CA THR A 342 6.64 -11.79 -15.04
C THR A 342 6.27 -10.60 -14.15
N GLY A 343 7.14 -10.23 -13.20
CA GLY A 343 6.85 -9.19 -12.21
C GLY A 343 6.48 -7.85 -12.82
N PRO A 344 7.34 -7.24 -13.66
CA PRO A 344 7.04 -5.95 -14.29
C PRO A 344 5.79 -5.98 -15.17
N ALA A 345 5.59 -7.06 -15.93
CA ALA A 345 4.41 -7.23 -16.79
C ALA A 345 3.12 -7.33 -15.97
N TRP A 346 3.14 -8.10 -14.88
CA TRP A 346 2.00 -8.25 -13.98
C TRP A 346 1.62 -6.94 -13.30
N VAL A 347 2.61 -6.13 -12.85
CA VAL A 347 2.36 -4.81 -12.27
C VAL A 347 1.75 -3.86 -13.30
N ALA A 348 2.33 -3.77 -14.49
CA ALA A 348 1.83 -2.91 -15.56
C ALA A 348 0.39 -3.26 -15.96
N GLU A 349 0.05 -4.55 -16.05
CA GLU A 349 -1.28 -5.02 -16.44
C GLU A 349 -2.34 -4.76 -15.36
N ARG A 350 -2.01 -5.04 -14.08
CA ARG A 350 -3.02 -5.15 -13.01
C ARG A 350 -3.03 -3.98 -12.04
N PHE A 351 -1.90 -3.28 -11.89
CA PHE A 351 -1.67 -2.29 -10.84
C PHE A 351 -1.17 -0.95 -11.40
N SER A 352 -1.58 -0.60 -12.62
CA SER A 352 -1.28 0.73 -13.18
C SER A 352 -2.20 1.80 -12.56
N ILE A 353 -1.69 3.04 -12.47
CA ILE A 353 -2.50 4.18 -12.03
C ILE A 353 -3.69 4.41 -12.94
N ASP A 354 -3.50 4.28 -14.26
CA ASP A 354 -4.58 4.48 -15.22
C ASP A 354 -5.73 3.51 -14.97
N ARG A 355 -5.43 2.22 -14.79
CA ARG A 355 -6.43 1.21 -14.47
C ARG A 355 -7.15 1.50 -13.16
N MET A 356 -6.43 1.84 -12.11
CA MET A 356 -7.01 2.21 -10.82
C MET A 356 -7.98 3.38 -10.94
N VAL A 357 -7.60 4.43 -11.68
CA VAL A 357 -8.43 5.61 -11.88
C VAL A 357 -9.67 5.27 -12.71
N ASP A 358 -9.50 4.54 -13.81
CA ASP A 358 -10.60 4.15 -14.68
C ASP A 358 -11.61 3.24 -13.96
N GLU A 359 -11.13 2.23 -13.21
CA GLU A 359 -11.99 1.37 -12.40
C GLU A 359 -12.71 2.17 -11.29
N THR A 360 -12.04 3.17 -10.67
CA THR A 360 -12.67 4.06 -9.67
C THR A 360 -13.76 4.92 -10.29
N LEU A 361 -13.51 5.50 -11.47
CA LEU A 361 -14.52 6.29 -12.19
C LEU A 361 -15.72 5.44 -12.59
N ALA A 362 -15.51 4.21 -13.04
CA ALA A 362 -16.60 3.26 -13.33
C ALA A 362 -17.44 2.94 -12.08
N VAL A 363 -16.83 2.86 -10.89
CA VAL A 363 -17.59 2.72 -9.63
C VAL A 363 -18.44 3.97 -9.34
N TYR A 364 -17.95 5.17 -9.65
CA TYR A 364 -18.73 6.40 -9.50
C TYR A 364 -19.94 6.41 -10.45
N GLU A 365 -19.75 6.01 -11.71
CA GLU A 365 -20.85 5.85 -12.67
C GLU A 365 -21.93 4.90 -12.16
N GLN A 366 -21.51 3.72 -11.67
CA GLN A 366 -22.43 2.75 -11.08
C GLN A 366 -23.18 3.30 -9.85
N ALA A 367 -22.51 4.11 -9.04
CA ALA A 367 -23.10 4.71 -7.84
C ALA A 367 -24.14 5.79 -8.19
N LEU A 368 -23.87 6.57 -9.23
CA LEU A 368 -24.75 7.64 -9.72
C LEU A 368 -25.85 7.14 -10.66
N GLY A 369 -25.71 5.95 -11.26
CA GLY A 369 -26.61 5.43 -12.29
C GLY A 369 -26.50 6.19 -13.62
N VAL A 370 -25.30 6.70 -13.94
CA VAL A 370 -25.01 7.45 -15.18
C VAL A 370 -23.83 6.82 -15.90
N HIS A 371 -23.76 6.95 -17.22
CA HIS A 371 -22.54 6.70 -17.98
C HIS A 371 -21.82 8.03 -18.23
N LEU A 372 -20.58 8.15 -17.76
CA LEU A 372 -19.70 9.25 -18.14
C LEU A 372 -19.16 8.91 -19.53
N ALA A 373 -19.43 9.75 -20.52
CA ALA A 373 -18.82 9.56 -21.83
C ALA A 373 -17.28 9.52 -21.67
N PRO A 374 -16.57 8.59 -22.34
CA PRO A 374 -15.12 8.57 -22.30
C PRO A 374 -14.63 9.95 -22.74
N SER A 375 -13.75 10.57 -21.93
CA SER A 375 -13.10 11.82 -22.33
C SER A 375 -12.36 11.54 -23.61
N ALA A 376 -12.82 12.16 -24.72
CA ALA A 376 -12.12 12.10 -25.99
C ALA A 376 -10.67 12.55 -25.73
N GLY A 377 -9.74 11.63 -25.86
CA GLY A 377 -8.31 11.92 -25.73
C GLY A 377 -7.95 13.03 -26.72
N ARG A 378 -7.35 14.09 -26.19
CA ARG A 378 -6.58 15.06 -26.99
C ARG A 378 -5.10 14.74 -26.84
#